data_11e5f301fc1d9760a4d001e3d26a27d2
#
_entry.id   11e5f301fc1d9760a4d001e3d26a27d2
#
_cell.length_a   1.000
_cell.length_b   1.000
_cell.length_c   1.000
_cell.angle_alpha   90.00
_cell.angle_beta   90.00
_cell.angle_gamma   90.00
#
_symmetry.space_group_name_H-M   'P 1'
#
loop_
_entity.id
_entity.type
_entity.pdbx_description
1 polymer ?
#
loop_
_entity_poly.entity_id
_entity_poly.type
_entity_poly.pdbx_seq_one_letter_code
_entity_poly.pdbx_strand_id
1 'polypeptide(L)'
;MFYRYIKRVEDIVFSLIILIIFSPILILFSLISLIMQGWPIFYTSKRMVSVNKTINIIKFRTMVMDAKSDKYELEKKYMKDGYLDIPLKSEVYTRIGRILEKTQIVEVPQVFAVLFGKISFVGNRPLPEKNIELLKKKYPEKWEDRFKAPAGITGISQVVGKFDLSSEQRIDLESLYSKVYEEGNILKADTYIFFSTIILLLLNESVAYRSYDSAKNVLLSCIKK
;
A
#
# COMPACT_ATOMS: atom_id res chain seq x y z
N MET A 1 -21.45 12.02 -3.28
CA MET A 1 -21.23 11.55 -4.67
C MET A 1 -20.20 12.44 -5.41
N PHE A 2 -20.30 13.76 -5.35
CA PHE A 2 -19.40 14.72 -6.01
C PHE A 2 -17.90 14.51 -5.71
N TYR A 3 -17.51 14.37 -4.45
CA TYR A 3 -16.12 14.15 -4.05
C TYR A 3 -15.49 12.87 -4.62
N ARG A 4 -16.29 11.81 -4.84
CA ARG A 4 -15.79 10.57 -5.44
C ARG A 4 -15.41 10.74 -6.91
N TYR A 5 -16.12 11.60 -7.65
CA TYR A 5 -15.76 11.95 -9.03
C TYR A 5 -14.47 12.76 -9.06
N ILE A 6 -14.33 13.76 -8.18
CA ILE A 6 -13.09 14.57 -8.09
C ILE A 6 -11.91 13.63 -7.79
N LYS A 7 -12.03 12.77 -6.77
CA LYS A 7 -11.01 11.77 -6.44
C LYS A 7 -10.60 10.93 -7.66
N ARG A 8 -11.55 10.49 -8.47
CA ARG A 8 -11.25 9.69 -9.67
C ARG A 8 -10.52 10.50 -10.73
N VAL A 9 -10.89 11.77 -10.92
CA VAL A 9 -10.18 12.69 -11.84
C VAL A 9 -8.75 12.91 -11.34
N GLU A 10 -8.55 13.16 -10.06
CA GLU A 10 -7.22 13.27 -9.43
C GLU A 10 -6.39 12.01 -9.63
N ASP A 11 -6.96 10.81 -9.41
CA ASP A 11 -6.30 9.54 -9.64
C ASP A 11 -5.79 9.41 -11.10
N ILE A 12 -6.60 9.80 -12.08
CA ILE A 12 -6.21 9.74 -13.49
C ILE A 12 -5.10 10.75 -13.81
N VAL A 13 -5.28 12.01 -13.39
CA VAL A 13 -4.32 13.08 -13.67
C VAL A 13 -2.96 12.77 -13.02
N PHE A 14 -2.94 12.41 -11.74
CA PHE A 14 -1.71 12.05 -11.06
C PHE A 14 -1.06 10.79 -11.65
N SER A 15 -1.86 9.79 -12.08
CA SER A 15 -1.32 8.61 -12.75
C SER A 15 -0.57 8.98 -14.02
N LEU A 16 -1.15 9.82 -14.86
CA LEU A 16 -0.53 10.25 -16.12
C LEU A 16 0.76 11.04 -15.84
N ILE A 17 0.73 11.98 -14.90
CA ILE A 17 1.90 12.77 -14.51
C ILE A 17 3.02 11.85 -14.00
N ILE A 18 2.72 10.93 -13.08
CA ILE A 18 3.71 10.02 -12.51
C ILE A 18 4.26 9.09 -13.60
N LEU A 19 3.43 8.53 -14.48
CA LEU A 19 3.89 7.67 -15.55
C LEU A 19 4.81 8.41 -16.54
N ILE A 20 4.51 9.67 -16.87
CA ILE A 20 5.38 10.49 -17.75
C ILE A 20 6.72 10.75 -17.05
N ILE A 21 6.70 11.23 -15.80
CA ILE A 21 7.93 11.59 -15.06
C ILE A 21 8.78 10.35 -14.75
N PHE A 22 8.16 9.25 -14.34
CA PHE A 22 8.86 8.04 -13.93
C PHE A 22 9.12 7.04 -15.06
N SER A 23 8.59 7.25 -16.29
CA SER A 23 8.83 6.33 -17.41
C SER A 23 10.32 6.08 -17.70
N PRO A 24 11.23 7.09 -17.72
CA PRO A 24 12.66 6.82 -17.92
C PRO A 24 13.25 5.96 -16.80
N ILE A 25 12.83 6.22 -15.57
CA ILE A 25 13.26 5.48 -14.38
C ILE A 25 12.75 4.04 -14.43
N LEU A 26 11.50 3.84 -14.80
CA LEU A 26 10.92 2.49 -14.95
C LEU A 26 11.64 1.68 -16.02
N ILE A 27 11.95 2.29 -17.18
CA ILE A 27 12.71 1.64 -18.25
C ILE A 27 14.10 1.28 -17.75
N LEU A 28 14.81 2.23 -17.13
CA LEU A 28 16.17 2.02 -16.61
C LEU A 28 16.19 0.86 -15.59
N PHE A 29 15.31 0.88 -14.59
CA PHE A 29 15.28 -0.19 -13.58
C PHE A 29 14.78 -1.52 -14.14
N SER A 30 13.95 -1.51 -15.19
CA SER A 30 13.57 -2.73 -15.90
C SER A 30 14.77 -3.37 -16.59
N LEU A 31 15.60 -2.58 -17.29
CA LEU A 31 16.81 -3.06 -17.94
C LEU A 31 17.85 -3.55 -16.91
N ILE A 32 18.08 -2.79 -15.84
CA ILE A 32 19.01 -3.20 -14.77
C ILE A 32 18.51 -4.51 -14.12
N SER A 33 17.20 -4.61 -13.83
CA SER A 33 16.62 -5.82 -13.25
C SER A 33 16.77 -7.02 -14.18
N LEU A 34 16.57 -6.83 -15.48
CA LEU A 34 16.75 -7.89 -16.48
C LEU A 34 18.19 -8.39 -16.51
N ILE A 35 19.17 -7.50 -16.48
CA ILE A 35 20.61 -7.84 -16.51
C ILE A 35 21.03 -8.52 -15.21
N MET A 36 20.61 -8.00 -14.05
CA MET A 36 21.11 -8.46 -12.76
C MET A 36 20.41 -9.69 -12.20
N GLN A 37 19.16 -9.90 -12.52
CA GLN A 37 18.36 -10.99 -11.93
C GLN A 37 17.56 -11.82 -12.96
N GLY A 38 17.64 -11.45 -14.25
CA GLY A 38 16.94 -12.16 -15.33
C GLY A 38 15.42 -12.02 -15.29
N TRP A 39 14.78 -12.69 -16.22
CA TRP A 39 13.31 -12.74 -16.32
C TRP A 39 12.71 -13.67 -15.26
N PRO A 40 11.48 -13.39 -14.70
CA PRO A 40 10.68 -12.18 -14.93
C PRO A 40 11.16 -10.99 -14.08
N ILE A 41 11.06 -9.78 -14.63
CA ILE A 41 11.42 -8.54 -13.93
C ILE A 41 10.30 -8.03 -13.01
N PHE A 42 9.08 -8.42 -13.28
CA PHE A 42 7.91 -8.09 -12.46
C PHE A 42 7.41 -9.29 -11.67
N TYR A 43 6.85 -8.98 -10.51
CA TYR A 43 6.16 -9.93 -9.64
C TYR A 43 4.69 -9.52 -9.52
N THR A 44 3.81 -10.50 -9.61
CA THR A 44 2.37 -10.30 -9.48
C THR A 44 1.85 -10.92 -8.20
N SER A 45 1.06 -10.18 -7.46
CA SER A 45 0.47 -10.61 -6.19
C SER A 45 -1.04 -10.41 -6.18
N LYS A 46 -1.80 -11.47 -5.88
CA LYS A 46 -3.26 -11.38 -5.68
C LYS A 46 -3.56 -10.62 -4.40
N ARG A 47 -4.46 -9.62 -4.49
CA ARG A 47 -4.88 -8.78 -3.38
C ARG A 47 -6.38 -8.56 -3.40
N MET A 48 -7.02 -8.60 -2.24
CA MET A 48 -8.42 -8.28 -2.09
C MET A 48 -8.63 -6.76 -2.10
N VAL A 49 -9.55 -6.29 -2.94
CA VAL A 49 -9.96 -4.88 -3.06
C VAL A 49 -11.41 -4.67 -2.67
N SER A 50 -12.17 -5.74 -2.54
CA SER A 50 -13.49 -5.77 -1.92
C SER A 50 -13.73 -7.15 -1.32
N VAL A 51 -14.82 -7.32 -0.60
CA VAL A 51 -15.20 -8.60 0.05
C VAL A 51 -15.17 -9.78 -0.93
N ASN A 52 -15.58 -9.54 -2.18
CA ASN A 52 -15.71 -10.59 -3.20
C ASN A 52 -14.83 -10.37 -4.43
N LYS A 53 -13.87 -9.45 -4.38
CA LYS A 53 -13.04 -9.13 -5.55
C LYS A 53 -11.56 -9.10 -5.21
N THR A 54 -10.80 -9.89 -5.94
CA THR A 54 -9.35 -9.84 -5.94
C THR A 54 -8.84 -9.26 -7.26
N ILE A 55 -7.69 -8.61 -7.21
CA ILE A 55 -6.96 -8.14 -8.37
C ILE A 55 -5.50 -8.59 -8.30
N ASN A 56 -4.84 -8.60 -9.44
CA ASN A 56 -3.41 -8.79 -9.51
C ASN A 56 -2.72 -7.42 -9.43
N ILE A 57 -1.94 -7.23 -8.38
CA ILE A 57 -1.06 -6.06 -8.21
C ILE A 57 0.31 -6.42 -8.77
N ILE A 58 0.82 -5.57 -9.67
CA ILE A 58 2.13 -5.74 -10.31
C ILE A 58 3.15 -4.85 -9.60
N LYS A 59 4.32 -5.41 -9.31
CA LYS A 59 5.47 -4.68 -8.77
C LYS A 59 6.78 -5.25 -9.32
N PHE A 60 7.87 -4.54 -9.21
CA PHE A 60 9.16 -5.13 -9.54
C PHE A 60 9.44 -6.35 -8.66
N ARG A 61 10.10 -7.36 -9.23
CA ARG A 61 10.61 -8.50 -8.46
C ARG A 61 11.83 -8.05 -7.64
N THR A 62 11.74 -8.23 -6.33
CA THR A 62 12.78 -7.81 -5.40
C THR A 62 13.47 -9.00 -4.72
N MET A 63 12.90 -10.19 -4.87
CA MET A 63 13.38 -11.41 -4.22
C MET A 63 13.80 -12.45 -5.26
N VAL A 64 14.56 -13.43 -4.81
CA VAL A 64 14.92 -14.62 -5.60
C VAL A 64 13.67 -15.40 -5.98
N MET A 65 13.76 -16.21 -7.05
CA MET A 65 12.59 -16.94 -7.57
C MET A 65 12.01 -17.94 -6.58
N ASP A 66 12.85 -18.57 -5.81
CA ASP A 66 12.54 -19.58 -4.80
C ASP A 66 12.30 -18.99 -3.39
N ALA A 67 12.11 -17.67 -3.27
CA ALA A 67 11.93 -16.99 -1.98
C ALA A 67 10.81 -17.58 -1.10
N LYS A 68 9.80 -18.21 -1.72
CA LYS A 68 8.69 -18.88 -1.00
C LYS A 68 8.98 -20.33 -0.64
N SER A 69 10.15 -20.84 -0.96
CA SER A 69 10.51 -22.20 -0.59
C SER A 69 10.69 -22.35 0.92
N ASP A 70 10.48 -23.55 1.43
CA ASP A 70 10.65 -23.88 2.85
C ASP A 70 12.07 -23.63 3.35
N LYS A 71 13.05 -23.58 2.43
CA LYS A 71 14.46 -23.25 2.71
C LYS A 71 14.62 -21.98 3.53
N TYR A 72 13.81 -20.95 3.27
CA TYR A 72 13.94 -19.65 3.92
C TYR A 72 13.09 -19.50 5.18
N GLU A 73 12.10 -20.38 5.37
CA GLU A 73 11.16 -20.35 6.52
C GLU A 73 10.57 -18.95 6.79
N LEU A 74 10.25 -18.19 5.74
CA LEU A 74 9.89 -16.77 5.87
C LEU A 74 8.69 -16.53 6.77
N GLU A 75 7.65 -17.36 6.66
CA GLU A 75 6.45 -17.22 7.50
C GLU A 75 6.80 -17.48 8.97
N LYS A 76 7.60 -18.50 9.26
CA LYS A 76 8.00 -18.84 10.62
C LYS A 76 8.87 -17.77 11.27
N LYS A 77 9.79 -17.18 10.49
CA LYS A 77 10.76 -16.18 11.00
C LYS A 77 10.19 -14.76 11.08
N TYR A 78 9.32 -14.37 10.15
CA TYR A 78 8.98 -12.97 9.93
C TYR A 78 7.47 -12.67 9.91
N MET A 79 6.60 -13.65 10.22
CA MET A 79 5.17 -13.40 10.38
C MET A 79 4.89 -12.76 11.74
N LYS A 80 4.30 -11.55 11.73
CA LYS A 80 3.86 -10.86 12.93
C LYS A 80 2.41 -10.42 12.76
N ASP A 81 1.54 -10.82 13.67
CA ASP A 81 0.11 -10.47 13.65
C ASP A 81 -0.60 -10.65 12.29
N GLY A 82 -0.21 -11.70 11.55
CA GLY A 82 -0.76 -11.97 10.21
C GLY A 82 -0.11 -11.16 9.08
N TYR A 83 0.90 -10.37 9.35
CA TYR A 83 1.68 -9.62 8.34
C TYR A 83 3.08 -10.19 8.23
N LEU A 84 3.49 -10.48 6.99
CA LEU A 84 4.84 -10.95 6.69
C LEU A 84 5.75 -9.72 6.52
N ASP A 85 6.66 -9.54 7.48
CA ASP A 85 7.62 -8.44 7.51
C ASP A 85 9.05 -8.95 7.38
N ILE A 86 9.55 -9.00 6.15
CA ILE A 86 10.87 -9.53 5.84
C ILE A 86 11.86 -8.36 5.85
N PRO A 87 12.87 -8.37 6.75
CA PRO A 87 13.86 -7.29 6.80
C PRO A 87 14.71 -7.27 5.51
N LEU A 88 15.07 -6.06 5.04
CA LEU A 88 15.86 -5.88 3.81
C LEU A 88 17.24 -6.57 3.84
N LYS A 89 17.74 -6.90 5.04
CA LYS A 89 18.99 -7.67 5.21
C LYS A 89 18.83 -9.14 4.90
N SER A 90 17.59 -9.66 4.78
CA SER A 90 17.34 -11.06 4.47
C SER A 90 17.98 -11.47 3.13
N GLU A 91 18.49 -12.68 3.08
CA GLU A 91 19.13 -13.29 1.90
C GLU A 91 18.20 -13.47 0.70
N VAL A 92 16.87 -13.46 0.94
CA VAL A 92 15.88 -13.57 -0.14
C VAL A 92 15.82 -12.36 -1.04
N TYR A 93 16.31 -11.20 -0.58
CA TYR A 93 16.34 -10.01 -1.43
C TYR A 93 17.55 -10.02 -2.37
N THR A 94 17.29 -9.81 -3.66
CA THR A 94 18.35 -9.58 -4.65
C THR A 94 19.05 -8.24 -4.39
N ARG A 95 20.25 -8.04 -4.93
CA ARG A 95 20.97 -6.76 -4.79
C ARG A 95 20.13 -5.58 -5.31
N ILE A 96 19.60 -5.71 -6.53
CA ILE A 96 18.73 -4.67 -7.12
C ILE A 96 17.40 -4.58 -6.37
N GLY A 97 16.87 -5.69 -5.86
CA GLY A 97 15.65 -5.73 -5.08
C GLY A 97 15.73 -4.88 -3.80
N ARG A 98 16.87 -4.88 -3.10
CA ARG A 98 17.09 -4.01 -1.94
C ARG A 98 17.03 -2.53 -2.30
N ILE A 99 17.60 -2.15 -3.46
CA ILE A 99 17.54 -0.77 -3.95
C ILE A 99 16.10 -0.38 -4.27
N LEU A 100 15.38 -1.22 -5.02
CA LEU A 100 13.99 -1.00 -5.40
C LEU A 100 13.07 -0.84 -4.18
N GLU A 101 13.24 -1.68 -3.14
CA GLU A 101 12.46 -1.57 -1.89
C GLU A 101 12.84 -0.30 -1.10
N LYS A 102 14.14 -0.01 -0.97
CA LYS A 102 14.60 1.18 -0.24
C LYS A 102 14.14 2.49 -0.87
N THR A 103 14.09 2.55 -2.20
CA THR A 103 13.67 3.73 -2.97
C THR A 103 12.16 3.76 -3.23
N GLN A 104 11.42 2.73 -2.82
CA GLN A 104 10.00 2.52 -3.09
C GLN A 104 9.63 2.48 -4.59
N ILE A 105 10.60 2.47 -5.50
CA ILE A 105 10.40 2.31 -6.96
C ILE A 105 9.71 0.97 -7.26
N VAL A 106 9.86 0.00 -6.37
CA VAL A 106 9.19 -1.31 -6.46
C VAL A 106 7.68 -1.20 -6.70
N GLU A 107 7.03 -0.19 -6.15
CA GLU A 107 5.57 -0.03 -6.21
C GLU A 107 5.09 0.87 -7.38
N VAL A 108 5.97 1.59 -8.07
CA VAL A 108 5.59 2.50 -9.18
C VAL A 108 4.77 1.81 -10.28
N PRO A 109 5.01 0.53 -10.67
CA PRO A 109 4.15 -0.15 -11.63
C PRO A 109 2.67 -0.25 -11.23
N GLN A 110 2.34 -0.10 -9.94
CA GLN A 110 0.94 -0.12 -9.47
C GLN A 110 0.14 1.09 -9.97
N VAL A 111 0.81 2.17 -10.40
CA VAL A 111 0.17 3.36 -10.98
C VAL A 111 -0.71 3.00 -12.19
N PHE A 112 -0.34 1.98 -12.96
CA PHE A 112 -1.23 1.45 -14.01
C PHE A 112 -2.56 0.92 -13.45
N ALA A 113 -2.54 0.28 -12.28
CA ALA A 113 -3.79 -0.18 -11.66
C ALA A 113 -4.67 0.98 -11.19
N VAL A 114 -4.06 2.11 -10.79
CA VAL A 114 -4.78 3.36 -10.47
C VAL A 114 -5.38 3.96 -11.74
N LEU A 115 -4.57 4.10 -12.80
CA LEU A 115 -5.02 4.66 -14.09
C LEU A 115 -6.23 3.89 -14.64
N PHE A 116 -6.22 2.56 -14.53
CA PHE A 116 -7.34 1.71 -14.98
C PHE A 116 -8.47 1.57 -13.95
N GLY A 117 -8.44 2.29 -12.82
CA GLY A 117 -9.51 2.31 -11.82
C GLY A 117 -9.67 1.02 -11.02
N LYS A 118 -8.63 0.19 -10.96
CA LYS A 118 -8.64 -1.02 -10.14
C LYS A 118 -8.38 -0.72 -8.66
N ILE A 119 -7.60 0.33 -8.39
CA ILE A 119 -7.30 0.91 -7.08
C ILE A 119 -7.22 2.44 -7.23
N SER A 120 -7.01 3.15 -6.12
CA SER A 120 -6.78 4.59 -6.04
C SER A 120 -5.33 4.89 -5.60
N PHE A 121 -4.88 6.14 -5.69
CA PHE A 121 -3.62 6.53 -5.02
C PHE A 121 -3.76 6.41 -3.52
N VAL A 122 -4.77 7.06 -2.97
CA VAL A 122 -5.05 7.04 -1.53
C VAL A 122 -6.23 6.13 -1.25
N GLY A 123 -6.06 5.21 -0.31
CA GLY A 123 -7.08 4.25 0.06
C GLY A 123 -6.59 3.25 1.09
N ASN A 124 -7.41 2.28 1.43
CA ASN A 124 -7.00 1.21 2.32
C ASN A 124 -6.07 0.22 1.58
N ARG A 125 -4.94 -0.13 2.20
CA ARG A 125 -3.94 -1.01 1.55
C ARG A 125 -4.56 -2.37 1.18
N PRO A 126 -4.51 -2.81 -0.09
CA PRO A 126 -5.05 -4.10 -0.49
C PRO A 126 -4.19 -5.24 0.09
N LEU A 127 -4.83 -6.14 0.83
CA LEU A 127 -4.18 -7.23 1.53
C LEU A 127 -4.36 -8.57 0.79
N PRO A 128 -3.42 -9.54 1.01
CA PRO A 128 -3.64 -10.91 0.60
C PRO A 128 -4.87 -11.51 1.28
N GLU A 129 -5.51 -12.47 0.64
CA GLU A 129 -6.69 -13.17 1.18
C GLU A 129 -6.42 -13.79 2.56
N LYS A 130 -5.28 -14.46 2.72
CA LYS A 130 -4.84 -15.02 4.00
C LYS A 130 -4.85 -14.00 5.15
N ASN A 131 -4.43 -12.75 4.88
CA ASN A 131 -4.44 -11.68 5.88
C ASN A 131 -5.87 -11.23 6.20
N ILE A 132 -6.74 -11.17 5.19
CA ILE A 132 -8.16 -10.83 5.39
C ILE A 132 -8.87 -11.91 6.22
N GLU A 133 -8.60 -13.19 5.99
CA GLU A 133 -9.12 -14.28 6.81
C GLU A 133 -8.73 -14.17 8.30
N LEU A 134 -7.49 -13.76 8.56
CA LEU A 134 -7.02 -13.52 9.91
C LEU A 134 -7.74 -12.31 10.55
N LEU A 135 -7.91 -11.22 9.79
CA LEU A 135 -8.67 -10.06 10.25
C LEU A 135 -10.14 -10.41 10.52
N LYS A 136 -10.77 -11.20 9.64
CA LYS A 136 -12.14 -11.69 9.81
C LYS A 136 -12.31 -12.51 11.09
N LYS A 137 -11.35 -13.38 11.42
CA LYS A 137 -11.38 -14.16 12.65
C LYS A 137 -11.18 -13.30 13.90
N LYS A 138 -10.28 -12.31 13.83
CA LYS A 138 -9.91 -11.49 14.99
C LYS A 138 -10.87 -10.32 15.22
N TYR A 139 -11.45 -9.76 14.15
CA TYR A 139 -12.32 -8.58 14.17
C TYR A 139 -13.56 -8.78 13.31
N PRO A 140 -14.46 -9.73 13.64
CA PRO A 140 -15.58 -10.14 12.79
C PRO A 140 -16.54 -8.99 12.45
N GLU A 141 -16.68 -7.99 13.32
CA GLU A 141 -17.58 -6.86 13.14
C GLU A 141 -17.00 -5.70 12.33
N LYS A 142 -15.66 -5.63 12.19
CA LYS A 142 -14.96 -4.47 11.59
C LYS A 142 -14.24 -4.78 10.29
N TRP A 143 -13.95 -6.05 10.00
CA TRP A 143 -13.08 -6.40 8.87
C TRP A 143 -13.62 -5.98 7.50
N GLU A 144 -14.95 -5.89 7.34
CA GLU A 144 -15.60 -5.48 6.09
C GLU A 144 -15.56 -3.98 5.87
N ASP A 145 -15.52 -3.18 6.93
CA ASP A 145 -15.57 -1.72 6.84
C ASP A 145 -14.46 -1.16 5.95
N ARG A 146 -13.29 -1.76 5.99
CA ARG A 146 -12.16 -1.35 5.15
C ARG A 146 -12.45 -1.36 3.64
N PHE A 147 -13.44 -2.15 3.19
CA PHE A 147 -13.81 -2.29 1.79
C PHE A 147 -14.87 -1.27 1.33
N LYS A 148 -15.40 -0.46 2.23
CA LYS A 148 -16.31 0.64 1.90
C LYS A 148 -15.57 1.79 1.21
N ALA A 149 -14.26 1.95 1.45
CA ALA A 149 -13.39 2.85 0.69
C ALA A 149 -12.59 2.06 -0.38
N PRO A 150 -12.11 2.73 -1.44
CA PRO A 150 -11.26 2.08 -2.44
C PRO A 150 -9.95 1.58 -1.82
N ALA A 151 -9.39 0.53 -2.40
CA ALA A 151 -8.03 0.14 -2.12
C ALA A 151 -7.05 1.19 -2.68
N GLY A 152 -5.93 1.44 -1.99
CA GLY A 152 -4.95 2.46 -2.38
C GLY A 152 -3.50 1.96 -2.40
N ILE A 153 -2.65 2.67 -3.17
CA ILE A 153 -1.19 2.48 -3.10
C ILE A 153 -0.70 2.94 -1.74
N THR A 154 -1.16 4.09 -1.29
CA THR A 154 -0.91 4.60 0.06
C THR A 154 -2.20 4.77 0.85
N GLY A 155 -2.09 4.86 2.17
CA GLY A 155 -3.25 5.01 3.05
C GLY A 155 -2.84 5.42 4.45
N ILE A 156 -3.84 5.72 5.27
CA ILE A 156 -3.62 6.26 6.62
C ILE A 156 -2.76 5.34 7.50
N SER A 157 -2.98 4.03 7.44
CA SER A 157 -2.21 3.06 8.22
C SER A 157 -0.74 2.97 7.79
N GLN A 158 -0.43 3.32 6.53
CA GLN A 158 0.93 3.30 6.00
C GLN A 158 1.72 4.54 6.41
N VAL A 159 1.07 5.71 6.46
CA VAL A 159 1.73 6.98 6.83
C VAL A 159 1.93 7.16 8.32
N VAL A 160 1.18 6.43 9.16
CA VAL A 160 1.40 6.41 10.62
C VAL A 160 2.60 5.54 10.97
N GLY A 161 2.88 4.51 10.18
CA GLY A 161 3.99 3.60 10.40
C GLY A 161 3.56 2.15 10.19
N LYS A 162 4.30 1.48 9.33
CA LYS A 162 4.01 0.09 8.95
C LYS A 162 4.15 -0.88 10.15
N PHE A 163 4.98 -0.52 11.12
CA PHE A 163 5.38 -1.39 12.25
C PHE A 163 4.91 -0.89 13.61
N ASP A 164 4.44 0.35 13.70
CA ASP A 164 4.12 1.01 14.97
C ASP A 164 2.65 0.84 15.37
N LEU A 165 1.81 0.31 14.47
CA LEU A 165 0.40 0.08 14.71
C LEU A 165 0.12 -1.39 15.06
N SER A 166 -0.64 -1.62 16.12
CA SER A 166 -1.27 -2.91 16.34
C SER A 166 -2.28 -3.23 15.23
N SER A 167 -2.63 -4.52 15.07
CA SER A 167 -3.66 -4.92 14.09
C SER A 167 -5.00 -4.24 14.36
N GLU A 168 -5.33 -3.99 15.63
CA GLU A 168 -6.55 -3.29 16.03
C GLU A 168 -6.54 -1.82 15.64
N GLN A 169 -5.45 -1.11 15.96
CA GLN A 169 -5.28 0.30 15.57
C GLN A 169 -5.32 0.48 14.06
N ARG A 170 -4.73 -0.47 13.33
CA ARG A 170 -4.75 -0.45 11.86
C ARG A 170 -6.16 -0.57 11.30
N ILE A 171 -6.93 -1.57 11.75
CA ILE A 171 -8.30 -1.76 11.25
C ILE A 171 -9.22 -0.62 11.68
N ASP A 172 -8.99 -0.04 12.86
CA ASP A 172 -9.74 1.13 13.35
C ASP A 172 -9.53 2.36 12.44
N LEU A 173 -8.27 2.65 12.07
CA LEU A 173 -7.96 3.73 11.13
C LEU A 173 -8.53 3.47 9.73
N GLU A 174 -8.45 2.24 9.24
CA GLU A 174 -8.98 1.87 7.92
C GLU A 174 -10.51 1.94 7.88
N SER A 175 -11.19 1.52 8.96
CA SER A 175 -12.65 1.67 9.10
C SER A 175 -13.05 3.14 9.18
N LEU A 176 -12.29 3.94 9.94
CA LEU A 176 -12.54 5.38 10.06
C LEU A 176 -12.32 6.12 8.73
N TYR A 177 -11.27 5.79 7.98
CA TYR A 177 -11.05 6.32 6.64
C TYR A 177 -12.22 5.96 5.70
N SER A 178 -12.71 4.73 5.78
CA SER A 178 -13.87 4.29 5.01
C SER A 178 -15.13 5.11 5.36
N LYS A 179 -15.32 5.42 6.64
CA LYS A 179 -16.40 6.32 7.07
C LYS A 179 -16.24 7.73 6.50
N VAL A 180 -15.02 8.29 6.50
CA VAL A 180 -14.74 9.59 5.85
C VAL A 180 -15.06 9.54 4.36
N TYR A 181 -14.75 8.42 3.69
CA TYR A 181 -15.05 8.24 2.27
C TYR A 181 -16.55 8.22 1.98
N GLU A 182 -17.36 7.66 2.87
CA GLU A 182 -18.82 7.57 2.71
C GLU A 182 -19.53 8.90 3.07
N GLU A 183 -19.16 9.52 4.18
CA GLU A 183 -19.95 10.57 4.83
C GLU A 183 -19.19 11.89 5.02
N GLY A 184 -17.86 11.90 4.82
CA GLY A 184 -17.00 13.02 5.17
C GLY A 184 -16.40 13.77 3.98
N ASN A 185 -15.41 14.60 4.30
CA ASN A 185 -14.60 15.31 3.32
C ASN A 185 -13.37 14.45 2.95
N ILE A 186 -13.54 13.54 1.99
CA ILE A 186 -12.50 12.64 1.56
C ILE A 186 -11.30 13.37 0.95
N LEU A 187 -11.50 14.49 0.24
CA LEU A 187 -10.41 15.25 -0.37
C LEU A 187 -9.45 15.80 0.70
N LYS A 188 -9.98 16.27 1.83
CA LYS A 188 -9.15 16.72 2.96
C LYS A 188 -8.32 15.58 3.54
N ALA A 189 -8.92 14.40 3.72
CA ALA A 189 -8.22 13.21 4.21
C ALA A 189 -7.16 12.74 3.22
N ASP A 190 -7.49 12.67 1.94
CA ASP A 190 -6.59 12.25 0.87
C ASP A 190 -5.40 13.21 0.72
N THR A 191 -5.65 14.52 0.75
CA THR A 191 -4.59 15.54 0.74
C THR A 191 -3.62 15.33 1.90
N TYR A 192 -4.14 15.12 3.11
CA TYR A 192 -3.31 14.86 4.29
C TYR A 192 -2.46 13.59 4.11
N ILE A 193 -3.06 12.49 3.67
CA ILE A 193 -2.37 11.21 3.46
C ILE A 193 -1.33 11.33 2.34
N PHE A 194 -1.68 11.99 1.23
CA PHE A 194 -0.80 12.17 0.08
C PHE A 194 0.47 12.96 0.44
N PHE A 195 0.33 14.14 1.05
CA PHE A 195 1.49 14.93 1.50
C PHE A 195 2.29 14.21 2.57
N SER A 196 1.64 13.46 3.45
CA SER A 196 2.30 12.62 4.44
C SER A 196 3.16 11.54 3.80
N THR A 197 2.65 10.93 2.72
CA THR A 197 3.41 9.94 1.96
C THR A 197 4.63 10.55 1.29
N ILE A 198 4.49 11.73 0.68
CA ILE A 198 5.63 12.43 0.05
C ILE A 198 6.71 12.74 1.10
N ILE A 199 6.33 13.27 2.25
CA ILE A 199 7.28 13.56 3.34
C ILE A 199 7.99 12.27 3.79
N LEU A 200 7.26 11.18 3.97
CA LEU A 200 7.81 9.89 4.37
C LEU A 200 8.80 9.33 3.33
N LEU A 201 8.51 9.50 2.04
CA LEU A 201 9.41 9.07 0.96
C LEU A 201 10.67 9.92 0.87
N LEU A 202 10.57 11.25 1.08
CA LEU A 202 11.70 12.18 0.97
C LEU A 202 12.64 12.09 2.17
N LEU A 203 12.12 11.99 3.38
CA LEU A 203 12.92 11.99 4.60
C LEU A 203 13.45 10.61 4.96
N ASN A 204 13.02 9.55 4.31
CA ASN A 204 13.40 8.14 4.54
C ASN A 204 13.41 7.74 6.03
N GLU A 205 12.79 8.54 6.85
CA GLU A 205 12.59 8.28 8.27
C GLU A 205 11.13 7.95 8.47
N SER A 206 10.91 7.05 9.38
CA SER A 206 9.69 7.08 10.16
C SER A 206 9.54 8.53 10.64
N VAL A 207 8.84 9.35 9.87
CA VAL A 207 8.22 10.57 10.39
C VAL A 207 7.13 10.04 11.33
N ALA A 208 7.60 9.24 12.24
CA ALA A 208 6.95 8.57 13.34
C ALA A 208 6.39 9.55 14.37
N TYR A 209 6.31 10.81 14.00
CA TYR A 209 5.59 11.83 14.77
C TYR A 209 4.09 11.83 14.46
N ARG A 210 3.62 10.90 13.64
CA ARG A 210 2.19 10.70 13.41
C ARG A 210 1.74 9.49 14.22
N SER A 211 1.43 9.76 15.49
CA SER A 211 0.83 8.75 16.35
C SER A 211 -0.54 8.31 15.80
N TYR A 212 -0.98 7.12 16.20
CA TYR A 212 -2.34 6.65 15.97
C TYR A 212 -3.39 7.72 16.31
N ASP A 213 -3.26 8.37 17.46
CA ASP A 213 -4.20 9.40 17.92
C ASP A 213 -4.21 10.64 17.02
N SER A 214 -3.04 11.08 16.55
CA SER A 214 -2.95 12.18 15.59
C SER A 214 -3.68 11.87 14.28
N ALA A 215 -3.44 10.69 13.71
CA ALA A 215 -4.09 10.25 12.49
C ALA A 215 -5.61 10.10 12.67
N LYS A 216 -6.04 9.52 13.79
CA LYS A 216 -7.44 9.38 14.16
C LYS A 216 -8.13 10.73 14.27
N ASN A 217 -7.51 11.71 14.96
CA ASN A 217 -8.04 13.06 15.10
C ASN A 217 -8.20 13.78 13.77
N VAL A 218 -7.24 13.62 12.84
CA VAL A 218 -7.36 14.17 11.49
C VAL A 218 -8.56 13.57 10.77
N LEU A 219 -8.72 12.26 10.77
CA LEU A 219 -9.87 11.60 10.12
C LEU A 219 -11.20 12.04 10.76
N LEU A 220 -11.27 12.13 12.09
CA LEU A 220 -12.46 12.62 12.79
C LEU A 220 -12.80 14.05 12.39
N SER A 221 -11.79 14.92 12.19
CA SER A 221 -12.00 16.29 11.72
C SER A 221 -12.54 16.37 10.28
N CYS A 222 -12.40 15.30 9.50
CA CYS A 222 -12.93 15.19 8.15
C CYS A 222 -14.41 14.75 8.12
N ILE A 223 -14.90 14.10 9.18
CA ILE A 223 -16.32 13.71 9.31
C ILE A 223 -17.16 14.83 9.88
N LYS A 224 -16.61 15.61 10.83
CA LYS A 224 -17.32 16.76 11.42
C LYS A 224 -17.47 17.84 10.36
N LYS A 225 -18.71 18.19 10.09
CA LYS A 225 -19.10 19.39 9.32
C LYS A 225 -19.10 20.60 10.22
#